data_f3088503c3ed3bee84256d666ea95c50
#
_entry.id   f3088503c3ed3bee84256d666ea95c50
#
_cell.length_a   1.000
_cell.length_b   1.000
_cell.length_c   1.000
_cell.angle_alpha   90.00
_cell.angle_beta   90.00
_cell.angle_gamma   90.00
#
_symmetry.space_group_name_H-M   'P 1'
#
loop_
_entity.id
_entity.type
_entity.pdbx_description
1 polymer ?
#
loop_
_entity_poly.entity_id
_entity_poly.type
_entity_poly.pdbx_seq_one_letter_code
_entity_poly.pdbx_strand_id
1 'polypeptide(L)'
;MSIVTNQTTELIGKTPVYQLPNTNIYVKLEKYNVGGSVKDRAVLGMLQDAKEKGRLHEDSIIVEATSGNTGIALAMVGAILHIKTVIIMPESMSKERRELIKAYGAQLILTPKETGMKGALERANEILEKYPNAFTLGQFVNPANPDIHYRTTGAEIVEQVPNVDVFVAGIGTGGTFTGVTRRLKEHNPNLK
;
A
#
# COMPACT_ATOMS: atom_id res chain seq x y z
N MET A 1 -19.09 16.29 0.72
CA MET A 1 -18.37 17.30 1.54
C MET A 1 -17.04 17.61 0.86
N SER A 2 -16.68 18.88 0.74
CA SER A 2 -15.33 19.28 0.29
C SER A 2 -14.33 18.97 1.42
N ILE A 3 -13.25 18.25 1.10
CA ILE A 3 -12.17 17.97 2.06
C ILE A 3 -11.18 19.13 1.98
N VAL A 4 -11.01 19.84 3.09
CA VAL A 4 -9.90 20.79 3.28
C VAL A 4 -9.03 20.23 4.39
N THR A 5 -7.77 19.91 4.07
CA THR A 5 -6.81 19.36 5.03
C THR A 5 -5.42 19.93 4.77
N ASN A 6 -4.59 20.01 5.82
CA ASN A 6 -3.18 20.32 5.74
C ASN A 6 -2.28 19.07 5.86
N GLN A 7 -2.88 17.89 5.93
CA GLN A 7 -2.17 16.60 6.03
C GLN A 7 -2.42 15.76 4.78
N THR A 8 -1.40 15.62 3.95
CA THR A 8 -1.50 14.86 2.69
C THR A 8 -1.92 13.40 2.91
N THR A 9 -1.59 12.79 4.05
CA THR A 9 -2.02 11.42 4.39
C THR A 9 -3.53 11.27 4.53
N GLU A 10 -4.27 12.33 4.88
CA GLU A 10 -5.74 12.32 4.96
C GLU A 10 -6.43 12.28 3.59
N LEU A 11 -5.68 12.54 2.52
CA LEU A 11 -6.15 12.40 1.15
C LEU A 11 -6.06 10.97 0.62
N ILE A 12 -5.39 10.06 1.37
CA ILE A 12 -5.32 8.64 1.03
C ILE A 12 -6.66 7.99 1.41
N GLY A 13 -7.25 7.29 0.46
CA GLY A 13 -8.59 6.73 0.63
C GLY A 13 -9.69 7.66 0.13
N LYS A 14 -10.91 7.41 0.58
CA LYS A 14 -12.12 8.13 0.15
C LYS A 14 -12.26 8.20 -1.37
N THR A 15 -11.80 7.14 -2.03
CA THR A 15 -11.78 7.06 -3.49
C THR A 15 -13.20 6.89 -4.03
N PRO A 16 -13.48 7.40 -5.26
CA PRO A 16 -14.80 7.27 -5.84
C PRO A 16 -15.11 5.84 -6.27
N VAL A 17 -16.39 5.55 -6.36
CA VAL A 17 -16.93 4.37 -7.04
C VAL A 17 -17.58 4.82 -8.34
N TYR A 18 -17.32 4.09 -9.42
CA TYR A 18 -17.93 4.29 -10.72
C TYR A 18 -18.85 3.13 -11.06
N GLN A 19 -20.11 3.41 -11.33
CA GLN A 19 -21.05 2.40 -11.84
C GLN A 19 -20.91 2.32 -13.37
N LEU A 20 -20.68 1.12 -13.89
CA LEU A 20 -20.67 0.92 -15.35
C LEU A 20 -22.09 1.13 -15.91
N PRO A 21 -22.23 1.93 -17.00
CA PRO A 21 -23.54 2.23 -17.57
C PRO A 21 -24.36 0.97 -17.90
N ASN A 22 -25.64 0.99 -17.55
CA ASN A 22 -26.60 -0.10 -17.81
C ASN A 22 -26.22 -1.45 -17.17
N THR A 23 -25.47 -1.44 -16.08
CA THR A 23 -25.11 -2.65 -15.33
C THR A 23 -25.24 -2.45 -13.82
N ASN A 24 -25.17 -3.56 -13.07
CA ASN A 24 -25.03 -3.57 -11.60
C ASN A 24 -23.57 -3.77 -11.20
N ILE A 25 -22.62 -3.34 -12.03
CA ILE A 25 -21.18 -3.44 -11.76
C ILE A 25 -20.65 -2.08 -11.28
N TYR A 26 -20.02 -2.11 -10.11
CA TYR A 26 -19.43 -0.96 -9.46
C TYR A 26 -17.92 -1.15 -9.38
N VAL A 27 -17.15 -0.14 -9.75
CA VAL A 27 -15.69 -0.17 -9.78
C VAL A 27 -15.14 0.83 -8.77
N LYS A 28 -14.48 0.34 -7.73
CA LYS A 28 -13.77 1.17 -6.75
C LYS A 28 -12.46 1.68 -7.35
N LEU A 29 -12.35 2.98 -7.57
CA LEU A 29 -11.28 3.59 -8.36
C LEU A 29 -10.05 3.94 -7.51
N GLU A 30 -9.32 2.94 -7.05
CA GLU A 30 -8.13 3.11 -6.19
C GLU A 30 -6.96 3.86 -6.85
N LYS A 31 -6.99 4.08 -8.15
CA LYS A 31 -6.04 4.97 -8.86
C LYS A 31 -6.13 6.43 -8.44
N TYR A 32 -7.21 6.84 -7.78
CA TYR A 32 -7.40 8.19 -7.27
C TYR A 32 -6.77 8.43 -5.91
N ASN A 33 -6.13 7.44 -5.30
CA ASN A 33 -5.23 7.70 -4.19
C ASN A 33 -4.05 8.59 -4.62
N VAL A 34 -3.44 9.31 -3.70
CA VAL A 34 -2.40 10.32 -3.95
C VAL A 34 -1.20 9.76 -4.72
N GLY A 35 -0.73 8.56 -4.37
CA GLY A 35 0.34 7.84 -5.07
C GLY A 35 -0.15 6.98 -6.23
N GLY A 36 -1.45 7.04 -6.56
CA GLY A 36 -2.06 6.43 -7.72
C GLY A 36 -2.42 4.95 -7.58
N SER A 37 -2.48 4.40 -6.38
CA SER A 37 -2.85 2.99 -6.20
C SER A 37 -3.42 2.66 -4.82
N VAL A 38 -4.02 1.47 -4.72
CA VAL A 38 -4.48 0.87 -3.46
C VAL A 38 -3.34 0.67 -2.43
N LYS A 39 -2.09 0.65 -2.86
CA LYS A 39 -0.94 0.45 -1.98
C LYS A 39 -0.66 1.62 -1.06
N ASP A 40 -1.14 2.80 -1.37
CA ASP A 40 -1.05 3.97 -0.51
C ASP A 40 -1.73 3.68 0.84
N ARG A 41 -2.89 3.04 0.83
CA ARG A 41 -3.60 2.61 2.04
C ARG A 41 -2.81 1.57 2.82
N ALA A 42 -2.34 0.52 2.14
CA ALA A 42 -1.60 -0.57 2.78
C ALA A 42 -0.34 -0.05 3.47
N VAL A 43 0.45 0.79 2.78
CA VAL A 43 1.66 1.38 3.34
C VAL A 43 1.34 2.30 4.52
N LEU A 44 0.36 3.19 4.37
CA LEU A 44 -0.05 4.08 5.47
C LEU A 44 -0.49 3.28 6.69
N GLY A 45 -1.33 2.26 6.52
CA GLY A 45 -1.80 1.42 7.62
C GLY A 45 -0.67 0.66 8.32
N MET A 46 0.28 0.11 7.56
CA MET A 46 1.43 -0.60 8.15
C MET A 46 2.40 0.35 8.87
N LEU A 47 2.58 1.58 8.38
CA LEU A 47 3.40 2.60 9.07
C LEU A 47 2.73 3.10 10.34
N GLN A 48 1.40 3.29 10.34
CA GLN A 48 0.63 3.63 11.53
C GLN A 48 0.76 2.54 12.60
N ASP A 49 0.57 1.28 12.23
CA ASP A 49 0.75 0.13 13.11
C ASP A 49 2.18 0.05 13.68
N ALA A 50 3.20 0.29 12.85
CA ALA A 50 4.58 0.32 13.31
C ALA A 50 4.83 1.45 14.32
N LYS A 51 4.21 2.61 14.13
CA LYS A 51 4.28 3.73 15.06
C LYS A 51 3.56 3.42 16.37
N GLU A 52 2.34 2.90 16.32
CA GLU A 52 1.53 2.53 17.49
C GLU A 52 2.21 1.46 18.34
N LYS A 53 2.93 0.51 17.70
CA LYS A 53 3.72 -0.54 18.37
C LYS A 53 5.10 -0.08 18.83
N GLY A 54 5.44 1.18 18.66
CA GLY A 54 6.76 1.71 19.04
C GLY A 54 7.93 1.14 18.23
N ARG A 55 7.67 0.65 17.00
CA ARG A 55 8.71 0.15 16.09
C ARG A 55 9.28 1.23 15.18
N LEU A 56 8.53 2.30 14.97
CA LEU A 56 8.93 3.43 14.13
C LEU A 56 9.43 4.56 15.01
N HIS A 57 10.72 4.86 14.90
CA HIS A 57 11.44 5.92 15.59
C HIS A 57 11.94 6.96 14.59
N GLU A 58 12.46 8.08 15.07
CA GLU A 58 12.96 9.20 14.24
C GLU A 58 14.12 8.78 13.32
N ASP A 59 14.98 7.89 13.79
CA ASP A 59 16.13 7.37 13.05
C ASP A 59 15.84 6.12 12.21
N SER A 60 14.59 5.59 12.27
CA SER A 60 14.21 4.36 11.57
C SER A 60 14.42 4.45 10.06
N ILE A 61 14.81 3.33 9.47
CA ILE A 61 14.97 3.15 8.03
C ILE A 61 14.00 2.04 7.58
N ILE A 62 13.07 2.37 6.70
CA ILE A 62 12.20 1.36 6.11
C ILE A 62 12.84 0.83 4.83
N VAL A 63 13.10 -0.47 4.81
CA VAL A 63 13.71 -1.17 3.67
C VAL A 63 12.69 -2.10 3.04
N GLU A 64 12.42 -1.95 1.75
CA GLU A 64 11.44 -2.80 1.07
C GLU A 64 11.94 -3.26 -0.30
N ALA A 65 11.98 -4.59 -0.49
CA ALA A 65 12.22 -5.19 -1.80
C ALA A 65 10.89 -5.31 -2.53
N THR A 66 10.68 -4.49 -3.54
CA THR A 66 9.41 -4.46 -4.28
C THR A 66 9.57 -3.92 -5.69
N SER A 67 8.91 -4.56 -6.63
CA SER A 67 8.88 -4.14 -8.03
C SER A 67 7.65 -3.30 -8.41
N GLY A 68 6.72 -3.12 -7.48
CA GLY A 68 5.40 -2.59 -7.77
C GLY A 68 5.05 -1.28 -7.08
N ASN A 69 3.75 -1.04 -7.03
CA ASN A 69 3.16 0.17 -6.45
C ASN A 69 3.46 0.35 -4.95
N THR A 70 3.83 -0.72 -4.23
CA THR A 70 4.25 -0.61 -2.82
C THR A 70 5.49 0.27 -2.67
N GLY A 71 6.47 0.16 -3.58
CA GLY A 71 7.66 1.01 -3.55
C GLY A 71 7.34 2.49 -3.79
N ILE A 72 6.43 2.77 -4.73
CA ILE A 72 5.95 4.15 -5.00
C ILE A 72 5.22 4.71 -3.77
N ALA A 73 4.28 3.93 -3.23
CA ALA A 73 3.51 4.33 -2.04
C ALA A 73 4.43 4.57 -0.82
N LEU A 74 5.42 3.69 -0.60
CA LEU A 74 6.36 3.84 0.50
C LEU A 74 7.26 5.06 0.33
N ALA A 75 7.75 5.32 -0.89
CA ALA A 75 8.55 6.51 -1.18
C ALA A 75 7.73 7.79 -0.90
N MET A 76 6.49 7.84 -1.38
CA MET A 76 5.58 8.98 -1.18
C MET A 76 5.22 9.19 0.29
N VAL A 77 4.70 8.16 0.96
CA VAL A 77 4.26 8.28 2.37
C VAL A 77 5.48 8.53 3.28
N GLY A 78 6.63 7.91 2.98
CA GLY A 78 7.88 8.16 3.67
C GLY A 78 8.32 9.63 3.57
N ALA A 79 8.22 10.23 2.38
CA ALA A 79 8.51 11.65 2.18
C ALA A 79 7.57 12.56 3.01
N ILE A 80 6.27 12.27 2.99
CA ILE A 80 5.26 13.04 3.76
C ILE A 80 5.52 12.96 5.28
N LEU A 81 5.91 11.78 5.77
CA LEU A 81 6.11 11.52 7.19
C LEU A 81 7.58 11.71 7.64
N HIS A 82 8.46 12.18 6.75
CA HIS A 82 9.89 12.37 6.99
C HIS A 82 10.64 11.09 7.44
N ILE A 83 10.21 9.93 6.92
CA ILE A 83 10.79 8.63 7.22
C ILE A 83 11.82 8.28 6.14
N LYS A 84 13.01 7.84 6.53
CA LYS A 84 14.02 7.34 5.60
C LYS A 84 13.53 6.04 4.96
N THR A 85 13.50 6.00 3.63
CA THR A 85 13.04 4.84 2.87
C THR A 85 14.10 4.37 1.88
N VAL A 86 14.30 3.07 1.82
CA VAL A 86 15.19 2.38 0.88
C VAL A 86 14.36 1.37 0.09
N ILE A 87 14.24 1.60 -1.20
CA ILE A 87 13.52 0.72 -2.12
C ILE A 87 14.53 -0.06 -2.95
N ILE A 88 14.35 -1.37 -3.00
CA ILE A 88 15.23 -2.26 -3.74
C ILE A 88 14.43 -2.97 -4.81
N MET A 89 14.91 -2.95 -6.05
CA MET A 89 14.25 -3.60 -7.17
C MET A 89 15.24 -4.01 -8.26
N PRO A 90 14.88 -5.00 -9.09
CA PRO A 90 15.67 -5.34 -10.28
C PRO A 90 15.72 -4.15 -11.25
N GLU A 91 16.85 -3.98 -11.91
CA GLU A 91 17.03 -2.93 -12.94
C GLU A 91 16.13 -3.11 -14.18
N SER A 92 15.49 -4.28 -14.33
CA SER A 92 14.49 -4.54 -15.38
C SER A 92 13.16 -3.82 -15.16
N MET A 93 12.95 -3.21 -13.97
CA MET A 93 11.74 -2.44 -13.71
C MET A 93 11.68 -1.15 -14.52
N SER A 94 10.47 -0.68 -14.83
CA SER A 94 10.26 0.45 -15.71
C SER A 94 10.96 1.73 -15.23
N LYS A 95 11.43 2.53 -16.18
CA LYS A 95 12.13 3.79 -15.91
C LYS A 95 11.23 4.75 -15.14
N GLU A 96 9.94 4.81 -15.49
CA GLU A 96 8.96 5.70 -14.88
C GLU A 96 8.84 5.44 -13.36
N ARG A 97 8.77 4.16 -12.95
CA ARG A 97 8.73 3.80 -11.51
C ARG A 97 9.99 4.23 -10.78
N ARG A 98 11.15 3.99 -11.39
CA ARG A 98 12.45 4.37 -10.80
C ARG A 98 12.56 5.89 -10.61
N GLU A 99 12.16 6.66 -11.63
CA GLU A 99 12.19 8.12 -11.55
C GLU A 99 11.18 8.65 -10.51
N LEU A 100 9.98 8.07 -10.44
CA LEU A 100 8.96 8.48 -9.47
C LEU A 100 9.42 8.22 -8.03
N ILE A 101 10.00 7.06 -7.74
CA ILE A 101 10.55 6.71 -6.42
C ILE A 101 11.65 7.70 -6.01
N LYS A 102 12.56 8.02 -6.93
CA LYS A 102 13.61 9.02 -6.69
C LYS A 102 13.05 10.43 -6.49
N ALA A 103 12.05 10.82 -7.27
CA ALA A 103 11.39 12.12 -7.16
C ALA A 103 10.74 12.34 -5.78
N TYR A 104 10.24 11.26 -5.15
CA TYR A 104 9.77 11.30 -3.76
C TYR A 104 10.91 11.31 -2.72
N GLY A 105 12.17 11.25 -3.14
CA GLY A 105 13.33 11.32 -2.24
C GLY A 105 13.74 10.00 -1.58
N ALA A 106 13.15 8.88 -1.95
CA ALA A 106 13.56 7.58 -1.45
C ALA A 106 14.91 7.15 -2.06
N GLN A 107 15.74 6.48 -1.27
CA GLN A 107 16.93 5.83 -1.79
C GLN A 107 16.54 4.60 -2.62
N LEU A 108 16.94 4.59 -3.89
CA LEU A 108 16.69 3.48 -4.80
C LEU A 108 17.96 2.67 -5.01
N ILE A 109 17.90 1.37 -4.74
CA ILE A 109 18.97 0.41 -5.02
C ILE A 109 18.48 -0.52 -6.12
N LEU A 110 19.24 -0.60 -7.22
CA LEU A 110 18.97 -1.51 -8.32
C LEU A 110 19.84 -2.77 -8.17
N THR A 111 19.22 -3.93 -8.39
CA THR A 111 19.91 -5.21 -8.45
C THR A 111 19.94 -5.74 -9.89
N PRO A 112 20.89 -6.61 -10.26
CA PRO A 112 20.97 -7.18 -11.60
C PRO A 112 19.65 -7.82 -12.01
N LYS A 113 19.23 -7.61 -13.27
CA LYS A 113 17.98 -8.16 -13.80
C LYS A 113 17.93 -9.70 -13.76
N GLU A 114 19.10 -10.32 -13.87
CA GLU A 114 19.26 -11.79 -13.87
C GLU A 114 18.85 -12.42 -12.54
N THR A 115 19.05 -11.70 -11.43
CA THR A 115 18.70 -12.17 -10.09
C THR A 115 17.22 -11.95 -9.74
N GLY A 116 16.51 -11.13 -10.53
CA GLY A 116 15.10 -10.82 -10.34
C GLY A 116 14.76 -10.32 -8.94
N MET A 117 13.54 -10.62 -8.47
CA MET A 117 13.11 -10.24 -7.11
C MET A 117 13.86 -10.98 -6.01
N LYS A 118 14.43 -12.18 -6.30
CA LYS A 118 15.24 -12.89 -5.31
C LYS A 118 16.47 -12.09 -4.94
N GLY A 119 17.22 -11.56 -5.90
CA GLY A 119 18.37 -10.70 -5.62
C GLY A 119 18.01 -9.40 -4.90
N ALA A 120 16.82 -8.83 -5.18
CA ALA A 120 16.34 -7.67 -4.43
C ALA A 120 16.05 -8.00 -2.97
N LEU A 121 15.47 -9.17 -2.67
CA LEU A 121 15.23 -9.63 -1.31
C LEU A 121 16.52 -9.93 -0.56
N GLU A 122 17.49 -10.59 -1.20
CA GLU A 122 18.82 -10.85 -0.63
C GLU A 122 19.50 -9.53 -0.24
N ARG A 123 19.46 -8.54 -1.13
CA ARG A 123 20.02 -7.21 -0.87
C ARG A 123 19.30 -6.47 0.27
N ALA A 124 17.97 -6.64 0.40
CA ALA A 124 17.23 -6.08 1.51
C ALA A 124 17.68 -6.69 2.84
N ASN A 125 17.83 -8.02 2.90
CA ASN A 125 18.29 -8.72 4.09
C ASN A 125 19.70 -8.27 4.54
N GLU A 126 20.63 -8.11 3.61
CA GLU A 126 21.97 -7.57 3.94
C GLU A 126 21.90 -6.19 4.62
N ILE A 127 20.97 -5.33 4.19
CA ILE A 127 20.79 -4.00 4.81
C ILE A 127 20.15 -4.14 6.18
N LEU A 128 19.14 -5.00 6.33
CA LEU A 128 18.48 -5.27 7.61
C LEU A 128 19.45 -5.83 8.66
N GLU A 129 20.37 -6.70 8.27
CA GLU A 129 21.41 -7.24 9.15
C GLU A 129 22.44 -6.18 9.55
N LYS A 130 22.76 -5.26 8.64
CA LYS A 130 23.80 -4.24 8.85
C LYS A 130 23.32 -3.06 9.71
N TYR A 131 22.04 -2.71 9.62
CA TYR A 131 21.47 -1.52 10.27
C TYR A 131 20.39 -1.91 11.27
N PRO A 132 20.67 -1.90 12.59
CA PRO A 132 19.71 -2.31 13.63
C PRO A 132 18.41 -1.49 13.67
N ASN A 133 18.45 -0.25 13.18
CA ASN A 133 17.28 0.65 13.07
C ASN A 133 16.53 0.50 11.74
N ALA A 134 16.93 -0.47 10.90
CA ALA A 134 16.23 -0.79 9.66
C ALA A 134 15.22 -1.92 9.85
N PHE A 135 14.06 -1.81 9.25
CA PHE A 135 13.08 -2.88 9.20
C PHE A 135 12.22 -2.84 7.94
N THR A 136 11.57 -3.95 7.63
CA THR A 136 10.58 -4.05 6.53
C THR A 136 9.17 -3.97 7.08
N LEU A 137 8.24 -3.43 6.29
CA LEU A 137 6.81 -3.42 6.60
C LEU A 137 6.18 -4.83 6.48
N GLY A 138 6.76 -5.69 5.62
CA GLY A 138 6.33 -7.09 5.50
C GLY A 138 4.94 -7.25 4.93
N GLN A 139 4.63 -6.60 3.80
CA GLN A 139 3.28 -6.50 3.23
C GLN A 139 2.55 -7.84 3.03
N PHE A 140 3.25 -8.96 2.92
CA PHE A 140 2.65 -10.29 2.72
C PHE A 140 2.21 -10.97 4.03
N VAL A 141 2.78 -10.57 5.16
CA VAL A 141 2.56 -11.21 6.47
C VAL A 141 2.06 -10.23 7.54
N ASN A 142 2.11 -8.95 7.28
CA ASN A 142 1.72 -7.93 8.25
C ASN A 142 0.18 -7.80 8.33
N PRO A 143 -0.44 -8.08 9.48
CA PRO A 143 -1.89 -8.01 9.66
C PRO A 143 -2.46 -6.59 9.50
N ALA A 144 -1.65 -5.55 9.66
CA ALA A 144 -2.07 -4.17 9.44
C ALA A 144 -2.46 -3.90 7.97
N ASN A 145 -1.93 -4.70 7.00
CA ASN A 145 -2.32 -4.61 5.60
C ASN A 145 -3.81 -4.98 5.39
N PRO A 146 -4.32 -6.18 5.72
CA PRO A 146 -5.75 -6.43 5.61
C PRO A 146 -6.58 -5.56 6.55
N ASP A 147 -6.08 -5.19 7.71
CA ASP A 147 -6.81 -4.40 8.68
C ASP A 147 -7.12 -2.98 8.19
N ILE A 148 -6.19 -2.30 7.55
CA ILE A 148 -6.48 -0.98 6.95
C ILE A 148 -7.56 -1.07 5.88
N HIS A 149 -7.59 -2.13 5.08
CA HIS A 149 -8.64 -2.34 4.08
C HIS A 149 -10.00 -2.65 4.71
N TYR A 150 -10.02 -3.38 5.83
CA TYR A 150 -11.25 -3.58 6.60
C TYR A 150 -11.81 -2.25 7.12
N ARG A 151 -10.94 -1.41 7.74
CA ARG A 151 -11.33 -0.14 8.36
C ARG A 151 -11.66 0.97 7.36
N THR A 152 -11.06 0.94 6.17
CA THR A 152 -11.19 2.03 5.18
C THR A 152 -11.88 1.57 3.90
N THR A 153 -11.21 0.82 3.04
CA THR A 153 -11.73 0.39 1.72
C THR A 153 -13.06 -0.33 1.84
N GLY A 154 -13.15 -1.29 2.76
CA GLY A 154 -14.38 -2.06 3.01
C GLY A 154 -15.49 -1.19 3.58
N ALA A 155 -15.19 -0.31 4.54
CA ALA A 155 -16.15 0.62 5.11
C ALA A 155 -16.69 1.60 4.05
N GLU A 156 -15.81 2.15 3.21
CA GLU A 156 -16.20 3.01 2.10
C GLU A 156 -17.11 2.29 1.09
N ILE A 157 -16.84 1.03 0.77
CA ILE A 157 -17.68 0.25 -0.15
C ILE A 157 -19.06 0.01 0.45
N VAL A 158 -19.15 -0.33 1.75
CA VAL A 158 -20.44 -0.48 2.45
C VAL A 158 -21.28 0.81 2.37
N GLU A 159 -20.62 1.96 2.56
CA GLU A 159 -21.31 3.26 2.49
C GLU A 159 -21.72 3.64 1.06
N GLN A 160 -20.85 3.41 0.08
CA GLN A 160 -21.03 3.81 -1.31
C GLN A 160 -21.94 2.88 -2.11
N VAL A 161 -21.94 1.58 -1.77
CA VAL A 161 -22.72 0.51 -2.44
C VAL A 161 -23.30 -0.42 -1.37
N PRO A 162 -24.42 -0.05 -0.70
CA PRO A 162 -24.93 -0.80 0.45
C PRO A 162 -25.35 -2.25 0.16
N ASN A 163 -25.74 -2.54 -1.09
CA ASN A 163 -26.29 -3.85 -1.49
C ASN A 163 -25.31 -4.60 -2.40
N VAL A 164 -24.12 -4.96 -1.87
CA VAL A 164 -23.12 -5.76 -2.61
C VAL A 164 -23.40 -7.25 -2.42
N ASP A 165 -23.65 -7.98 -3.51
CA ASP A 165 -23.85 -9.43 -3.51
C ASP A 165 -22.55 -10.19 -3.85
N VAL A 166 -21.70 -9.60 -4.67
CA VAL A 166 -20.46 -10.21 -5.14
C VAL A 166 -19.32 -9.21 -5.06
N PHE A 167 -18.19 -9.60 -4.45
CA PHE A 167 -16.98 -8.82 -4.43
C PHE A 167 -15.86 -9.50 -5.22
N VAL A 168 -15.29 -8.77 -6.17
CA VAL A 168 -14.17 -9.24 -7.02
C VAL A 168 -12.97 -8.35 -6.83
N ALA A 169 -11.82 -8.94 -6.55
CA ALA A 169 -10.55 -8.23 -6.46
C ALA A 169 -9.38 -9.08 -6.94
N GLY A 170 -8.37 -8.44 -7.51
CA GLY A 170 -7.09 -9.08 -7.81
C GLY A 170 -6.33 -9.41 -6.52
N ILE A 171 -5.72 -10.58 -6.45
CA ILE A 171 -4.95 -11.05 -5.29
C ILE A 171 -3.46 -10.92 -5.58
N GLY A 172 -2.79 -9.96 -4.91
CA GLY A 172 -1.34 -9.87 -4.79
C GLY A 172 -0.92 -10.32 -3.40
N THR A 173 -0.87 -9.39 -2.43
CA THR A 173 -0.60 -9.72 -1.01
C THR A 173 -1.79 -10.33 -0.28
N GLY A 174 -2.97 -10.31 -0.86
CA GLY A 174 -4.22 -10.72 -0.22
C GLY A 174 -4.87 -9.66 0.68
N GLY A 175 -4.16 -8.60 1.06
CA GLY A 175 -4.61 -7.60 2.03
C GLY A 175 -5.96 -6.97 1.67
N THR A 176 -6.10 -6.45 0.45
CA THR A 176 -7.34 -5.83 -0.02
C THR A 176 -8.49 -6.84 -0.01
N PHE A 177 -8.28 -8.02 -0.62
CA PHE A 177 -9.32 -9.05 -0.69
C PHE A 177 -9.77 -9.45 0.71
N THR A 178 -8.84 -9.78 1.59
CA THR A 178 -9.14 -10.24 2.96
C THR A 178 -9.85 -9.16 3.78
N GLY A 179 -9.32 -7.95 3.80
CA GLY A 179 -9.88 -6.86 4.61
C GLY A 179 -11.27 -6.44 4.15
N VAL A 180 -11.45 -6.23 2.85
CA VAL A 180 -12.74 -5.83 2.26
C VAL A 180 -13.77 -6.94 2.42
N THR A 181 -13.43 -8.20 2.09
CA THR A 181 -14.37 -9.33 2.22
C THR A 181 -14.83 -9.47 3.67
N ARG A 182 -13.93 -9.37 4.65
CA ARG A 182 -14.29 -9.43 6.07
C ARG A 182 -15.31 -8.35 6.43
N ARG A 183 -15.10 -7.11 6.00
CA ARG A 183 -16.02 -6.00 6.27
C ARG A 183 -17.36 -6.15 5.57
N LEU A 184 -17.36 -6.56 4.30
CA LEU A 184 -18.61 -6.75 3.53
C LEU A 184 -19.44 -7.91 4.06
N LYS A 185 -18.81 -9.02 4.51
CA LYS A 185 -19.52 -10.17 5.10
C LYS A 185 -20.17 -9.88 6.44
N GLU A 186 -19.68 -8.93 7.21
CA GLU A 186 -20.40 -8.45 8.41
C GLU A 186 -21.69 -7.73 8.03
N HIS A 187 -21.72 -7.06 6.87
CA HIS A 187 -22.88 -6.36 6.36
C HIS A 187 -23.83 -7.28 5.57
N ASN A 188 -23.28 -8.17 4.73
CA ASN A 188 -23.99 -9.18 3.97
C ASN A 188 -23.34 -10.56 4.15
N PRO A 189 -23.82 -11.43 5.06
CA PRO A 189 -23.26 -12.77 5.28
C PRO A 189 -23.27 -13.68 4.04
N ASN A 190 -24.18 -13.42 3.07
CA ASN A 190 -24.31 -14.20 1.84
C ASN A 190 -23.39 -13.71 0.70
N LEU A 191 -22.52 -12.73 0.95
CA LEU A 191 -21.57 -12.21 -0.04
C LEU A 191 -20.75 -13.35 -0.66
N LYS A 192 -20.64 -13.32 -1.99
CA LYS A 192 -19.81 -14.24 -2.79
C LYS A 192 -18.50 -13.58 -3.21
#